data_1e70820e003c3ceb256a416effb14d54
#
_entry.id   1e70820e003c3ceb256a416effb14d54
#
_cell.length_a   1.000
_cell.length_b   1.000
_cell.length_c   1.000
_cell.angle_alpha   90.00
_cell.angle_beta   90.00
_cell.angle_gamma   90.00
#
_symmetry.space_group_name_H-M   'P 1'
#
loop_
_entity.id
_entity.type
_entity.pdbx_description
1 polymer ?
#
loop_
_entity_poly.entity_id
_entity_poly.type
_entity_poly.pdbx_seq_one_letter_code
_entity_poly.pdbx_strand_id
1 'polypeptide(L)'
;VSLPPLNLLIGSYTATGGGNATGISIVSGGLVSTIAVLDDPAFLAVDGDRVYAVSETLDGGVHAFRRSGSALEHLWDAPAGGDAPCHVRVDGSGALVVTNYVSGTVTAISLAAAEAYAVSTADGGAAVHGVGGQGAGVSAVLPDAALATEVLPDAIGPDESRQEGPHAHQSIATPDGTVLVADLGGDALHEFRIRADAGSVSIEPVRVHHVTPGAGPRHMDWVRRGHGAADADGDAGAGGGVDGGGAAGAGVDLIVAGELDGRVYRLRRDESGSFREVCATSVLDGPGVPSLLSHLEVDERGLVTVAVRGRDQIVVLDTADDGLRVVGAASAGGLWPRHFARVPGYLLVANQRSDAVAVLPVGDDGVPGEAVGQIAVGSPACVIPLE
;
A
#
# COMPACT_ATOMS: atom_id res chain seq x y z
N VAL A 1 -14.42 19.38 -19.61
CA VAL A 1 -15.08 18.43 -18.69
C VAL A 1 -14.80 18.92 -17.28
N SER A 2 -15.84 19.20 -16.47
CA SER A 2 -15.61 19.52 -15.05
C SER A 2 -15.24 18.21 -14.34
N LEU A 3 -14.15 18.22 -13.57
CA LEU A 3 -13.81 17.09 -12.72
C LEU A 3 -14.92 16.82 -11.69
N PRO A 4 -15.14 15.55 -11.29
CA PRO A 4 -16.06 15.26 -10.19
C PRO A 4 -15.58 15.94 -8.90
N PRO A 5 -16.47 16.25 -7.94
CA PRO A 5 -16.04 16.71 -6.64
C PRO A 5 -15.22 15.61 -5.97
N LEU A 6 -13.91 15.85 -5.81
CA LEU A 6 -12.99 14.90 -5.20
C LEU A 6 -12.64 15.35 -3.78
N ASN A 7 -12.68 14.41 -2.84
CA ASN A 7 -12.11 14.54 -1.52
C ASN A 7 -11.03 13.48 -1.38
N LEU A 8 -9.76 13.89 -1.24
CA LEU A 8 -8.62 12.98 -1.25
C LEU A 8 -7.66 13.33 -0.14
N LEU A 9 -7.08 12.32 0.50
CA LEU A 9 -5.81 12.46 1.21
C LEU A 9 -4.66 12.05 0.30
N ILE A 10 -3.56 12.79 0.38
CA ILE A 10 -2.37 12.54 -0.44
C ILE A 10 -1.15 12.51 0.48
N GLY A 11 -0.48 11.36 0.50
CA GLY A 11 0.86 11.19 1.05
C GLY A 11 1.90 11.51 -0.01
N SER A 12 2.98 12.15 0.38
CA SER A 12 3.96 12.72 -0.56
C SER A 12 5.38 12.65 -0.04
N TYR A 13 6.36 12.71 -0.93
CA TYR A 13 7.74 12.94 -0.54
C TYR A 13 8.01 14.42 -0.33
N THR A 14 8.75 14.71 0.74
CA THR A 14 9.20 16.06 1.11
C THR A 14 10.66 16.27 0.70
N ALA A 15 11.25 17.37 1.11
CA ALA A 15 12.66 17.65 0.82
C ALA A 15 13.62 16.59 1.40
N THR A 16 13.23 15.91 2.46
CA THR A 16 14.01 14.83 3.10
C THR A 16 14.22 13.65 2.15
N GLY A 17 13.17 13.19 1.46
CA GLY A 17 13.23 12.13 0.44
C GLY A 17 13.46 12.64 -0.97
N GLY A 18 13.89 13.90 -1.13
CA GLY A 18 14.16 14.52 -2.44
C GLY A 18 12.91 14.96 -3.20
N GLY A 19 11.76 15.05 -2.52
CA GLY A 19 10.52 15.61 -3.05
C GLY A 19 10.37 17.10 -2.73
N ASN A 20 9.18 17.64 -2.96
CA ASN A 20 8.91 19.06 -2.78
C ASN A 20 7.60 19.35 -2.03
N ALA A 21 6.95 18.32 -1.49
CA ALA A 21 5.82 18.51 -0.59
C ALA A 21 6.27 18.98 0.82
N THR A 22 5.29 19.30 1.66
CA THR A 22 5.53 19.69 3.07
C THR A 22 4.89 18.74 4.07
N GLY A 23 4.24 17.68 3.59
CA GLY A 23 3.55 16.71 4.45
C GLY A 23 2.32 16.11 3.79
N ILE A 24 1.32 15.75 4.60
CA ILE A 24 0.05 15.20 4.13
C ILE A 24 -0.82 16.32 3.59
N SER A 25 -1.32 16.16 2.37
CA SER A 25 -2.23 17.10 1.73
C SER A 25 -3.66 16.56 1.66
N ILE A 26 -4.63 17.47 1.69
CA ILE A 26 -6.03 17.18 1.38
C ILE A 26 -6.45 17.92 0.11
N VAL A 27 -7.22 17.23 -0.73
CA VAL A 27 -7.98 17.85 -1.83
C VAL A 27 -9.43 17.91 -1.40
N SER A 28 -10.01 19.09 -1.35
CA SER A 28 -11.42 19.28 -1.04
C SER A 28 -11.96 20.50 -1.74
N GLY A 29 -13.14 20.37 -2.40
CA GLY A 29 -13.74 21.48 -3.15
C GLY A 29 -12.85 22.03 -4.27
N GLY A 30 -11.96 21.21 -4.85
CA GLY A 30 -11.01 21.61 -5.89
C GLY A 30 -9.77 22.36 -5.37
N LEU A 31 -9.61 22.52 -4.06
CA LEU A 31 -8.45 23.14 -3.43
C LEU A 31 -7.54 22.06 -2.84
N VAL A 32 -6.24 22.31 -2.91
CA VAL A 32 -5.21 21.48 -2.27
C VAL A 32 -4.59 22.26 -1.12
N SER A 33 -4.50 21.65 0.03
CA SER A 33 -3.84 22.23 1.21
C SER A 33 -3.09 21.17 2.01
N THR A 34 -1.92 21.53 2.56
CA THR A 34 -1.23 20.69 3.55
C THR A 34 -1.98 20.78 4.88
N ILE A 35 -2.32 19.63 5.45
CA ILE A 35 -3.10 19.53 6.71
C ILE A 35 -2.31 18.88 7.85
N ALA A 36 -1.16 18.29 7.56
CA ALA A 36 -0.16 17.88 8.55
C ALA A 36 1.23 18.05 7.95
N VAL A 37 2.13 18.74 8.66
CA VAL A 37 3.54 18.86 8.29
C VAL A 37 4.27 17.65 8.84
N LEU A 38 4.89 16.87 7.95
CA LEU A 38 5.51 15.60 8.27
C LEU A 38 6.56 15.28 7.21
N ASP A 39 7.69 14.70 7.61
CA ASP A 39 8.72 14.28 6.66
C ASP A 39 8.30 12.98 5.96
N ASP A 40 8.33 13.02 4.63
CA ASP A 40 8.07 11.89 3.73
C ASP A 40 6.88 10.98 4.12
N PRO A 41 5.65 11.53 4.32
CA PRO A 41 4.47 10.69 4.54
C PRO A 41 4.12 9.91 3.26
N ALA A 42 4.96 8.92 2.90
CA ALA A 42 4.91 8.25 1.61
C ALA A 42 3.72 7.30 1.46
N PHE A 43 3.20 6.77 2.56
CA PHE A 43 2.03 5.89 2.55
C PHE A 43 1.07 6.21 3.70
N LEU A 44 -0.22 6.09 3.41
CA LEU A 44 -1.31 6.37 4.33
C LEU A 44 -2.26 5.16 4.43
N ALA A 45 -2.86 4.97 5.60
CA ALA A 45 -4.01 4.09 5.80
C ALA A 45 -5.13 4.86 6.47
N VAL A 46 -6.39 4.59 6.10
CA VAL A 46 -7.59 5.22 6.68
C VAL A 46 -8.51 4.13 7.21
N ASP A 47 -8.98 4.30 8.45
CA ASP A 47 -9.98 3.47 9.10
C ASP A 47 -11.00 4.36 9.83
N GLY A 48 -12.16 4.54 9.23
CA GLY A 48 -13.17 5.49 9.70
C GLY A 48 -12.63 6.93 9.79
N ASP A 49 -12.54 7.47 10.99
CA ASP A 49 -11.97 8.79 11.24
C ASP A 49 -10.47 8.77 11.57
N ARG A 50 -9.85 7.59 11.61
CA ARG A 50 -8.42 7.42 11.85
C ARG A 50 -7.63 7.48 10.57
N VAL A 51 -6.53 8.20 10.60
CA VAL A 51 -5.53 8.27 9.53
C VAL A 51 -4.18 7.92 10.11
N TYR A 52 -3.52 6.95 9.52
CA TYR A 52 -2.18 6.53 9.88
C TYR A 52 -1.24 6.84 8.72
N ALA A 53 -0.09 7.38 9.03
CA ALA A 53 0.95 7.71 8.05
C ALA A 53 2.28 7.12 8.49
N VAL A 54 3.09 6.69 7.51
CA VAL A 54 4.48 6.34 7.75
C VAL A 54 5.40 7.40 7.15
N SER A 55 6.42 7.81 7.92
CA SER A 55 7.51 8.64 7.41
C SER A 55 8.61 7.76 6.84
N GLU A 56 8.75 7.73 5.50
CA GLU A 56 9.75 6.90 4.80
C GLU A 56 11.15 7.51 4.90
N THR A 57 11.67 7.53 6.13
CA THR A 57 12.99 8.08 6.49
C THR A 57 13.83 7.02 7.21
N LEU A 58 15.13 7.27 7.33
CA LEU A 58 15.96 6.53 8.30
C LEU A 58 15.39 6.79 9.70
N ASP A 59 15.39 5.80 10.58
CA ASP A 59 14.70 5.86 11.87
C ASP A 59 13.21 6.24 11.70
N GLY A 60 12.53 5.58 10.76
CA GLY A 60 11.17 5.91 10.32
C GLY A 60 10.13 5.88 11.42
N GLY A 61 9.10 6.72 11.28
CA GLY A 61 8.01 6.89 12.23
C GLY A 61 6.64 6.46 11.69
N VAL A 62 5.76 6.18 12.63
CA VAL A 62 4.32 6.01 12.40
C VAL A 62 3.58 7.12 13.13
N HIS A 63 2.66 7.77 12.45
CA HIS A 63 1.91 8.91 12.94
C HIS A 63 0.42 8.62 12.83
N ALA A 64 -0.32 8.79 13.93
CA ALA A 64 -1.76 8.60 13.96
C ALA A 64 -2.48 9.93 14.14
N PHE A 65 -3.56 10.10 13.39
CA PHE A 65 -4.39 11.30 13.40
C PHE A 65 -5.87 10.92 13.49
N ARG A 66 -6.66 11.85 14.03
CA ARG A 66 -8.11 11.87 13.87
C ARG A 66 -8.49 12.89 12.81
N ARG A 67 -9.26 12.46 11.81
CA ARG A 67 -9.79 13.32 10.76
C ARG A 67 -11.13 13.93 11.20
N SER A 68 -11.26 15.23 11.04
CA SER A 68 -12.53 15.95 11.20
C SER A 68 -12.69 16.92 10.02
N GLY A 69 -13.54 16.55 9.06
CA GLY A 69 -13.65 17.29 7.81
C GLY A 69 -12.32 17.34 7.04
N SER A 70 -11.78 18.53 6.85
CA SER A 70 -10.50 18.80 6.19
C SER A 70 -9.32 18.98 7.17
N ALA A 71 -9.48 18.66 8.43
CA ALA A 71 -8.44 18.79 9.44
C ALA A 71 -7.98 17.42 9.95
N LEU A 72 -6.69 17.32 10.31
CA LEU A 72 -6.10 16.21 11.04
C LEU A 72 -5.68 16.70 12.43
N GLU A 73 -6.20 16.05 13.46
CA GLU A 73 -5.76 16.18 14.83
C GLU A 73 -4.75 15.08 15.12
N HIS A 74 -3.53 15.44 15.51
CA HIS A 74 -2.51 14.46 15.89
C HIS A 74 -2.91 13.73 17.17
N LEU A 75 -2.75 12.39 17.18
CA LEU A 75 -3.09 11.54 18.31
C LEU A 75 -1.85 10.97 19.01
N TRP A 76 -0.99 10.30 18.26
CA TRP A 76 0.22 9.67 18.78
C TRP A 76 1.23 9.39 17.68
N ASP A 77 2.49 9.22 18.09
CA ASP A 77 3.59 8.75 17.26
C ASP A 77 4.16 7.45 17.83
N ALA A 78 4.72 6.62 16.93
CA ALA A 78 5.45 5.41 17.31
C ALA A 78 6.66 5.23 16.39
N PRO A 79 7.73 4.53 16.83
CA PRO A 79 8.77 4.08 15.93
C PRO A 79 8.18 3.06 14.94
N ALA A 80 8.61 3.12 13.68
CA ALA A 80 8.23 2.13 12.67
C ALA A 80 8.88 0.76 12.89
N GLY A 81 9.86 0.66 13.79
CA GLY A 81 10.61 -0.56 14.06
C GLY A 81 11.64 -0.90 12.99
N GLY A 82 11.98 0.07 12.13
CA GLY A 82 12.99 -0.09 11.09
C GLY A 82 13.10 1.16 10.21
N ASP A 83 13.97 1.07 9.21
CA ASP A 83 14.32 2.15 8.29
C ASP A 83 13.46 2.12 7.03
N ALA A 84 13.07 3.31 6.56
CA ALA A 84 12.27 3.56 5.38
C ALA A 84 10.95 2.76 5.37
N PRO A 85 10.03 3.01 6.34
CA PRO A 85 8.70 2.42 6.31
C PRO A 85 7.94 2.89 5.07
N CYS A 86 7.57 1.95 4.20
CA CYS A 86 7.00 2.24 2.89
C CYS A 86 5.53 1.82 2.73
N HIS A 87 5.00 1.08 3.70
CA HIS A 87 3.59 0.68 3.69
C HIS A 87 3.05 0.53 5.11
N VAL A 88 1.78 0.90 5.30
CA VAL A 88 1.03 0.77 6.55
C VAL A 88 -0.40 0.36 6.25
N ARG A 89 -0.97 -0.54 7.08
CA ARG A 89 -2.38 -0.91 7.01
C ARG A 89 -2.95 -1.30 8.38
N VAL A 90 -4.23 -1.10 8.55
CA VAL A 90 -4.99 -1.66 9.67
C VAL A 90 -5.29 -3.13 9.38
N ASP A 91 -4.99 -4.01 10.32
CA ASP A 91 -5.24 -5.44 10.23
C ASP A 91 -6.47 -5.86 11.05
N GLY A 92 -7.17 -6.89 10.58
CA GLY A 92 -8.33 -7.46 11.28
C GLY A 92 -8.03 -8.02 12.68
N SER A 93 -6.76 -8.23 13.02
CA SER A 93 -6.31 -8.57 14.39
C SER A 93 -6.39 -7.39 15.38
N GLY A 94 -6.68 -6.17 14.92
CA GLY A 94 -6.62 -4.96 15.74
C GLY A 94 -5.20 -4.37 15.83
N ALA A 95 -4.29 -4.79 14.97
CA ALA A 95 -2.96 -4.22 14.85
C ALA A 95 -2.87 -3.26 13.65
N LEU A 96 -1.99 -2.27 13.76
CA LEU A 96 -1.44 -1.56 12.61
C LEU A 96 -0.18 -2.32 12.15
N VAL A 97 -0.11 -2.70 10.88
CA VAL A 97 1.03 -3.42 10.31
C VAL A 97 1.83 -2.49 9.43
N VAL A 98 3.13 -2.40 9.69
CA VAL A 98 4.10 -1.54 8.99
C VAL A 98 5.19 -2.42 8.38
N THR A 99 5.59 -2.12 7.16
CA THR A 99 6.74 -2.75 6.51
C THR A 99 7.83 -1.72 6.26
N ASN A 100 9.05 -2.07 6.63
CA ASN A 100 10.22 -1.19 6.56
C ASN A 100 11.18 -1.69 5.47
N TYR A 101 11.31 -0.92 4.41
CA TYR A 101 12.00 -1.34 3.18
C TYR A 101 13.49 -1.55 3.37
N VAL A 102 14.19 -0.55 3.92
CA VAL A 102 15.66 -0.58 4.02
C VAL A 102 16.15 -1.58 5.06
N SER A 103 15.45 -1.70 6.18
CA SER A 103 15.83 -2.65 7.23
C SER A 103 15.27 -4.06 7.04
N GLY A 104 14.38 -4.30 6.05
CA GLY A 104 13.76 -5.61 5.86
C GLY A 104 12.98 -6.08 7.07
N THR A 105 12.24 -5.21 7.74
CA THR A 105 11.49 -5.55 8.97
C THR A 105 10.00 -5.36 8.81
N VAL A 106 9.24 -6.09 9.61
CA VAL A 106 7.78 -5.98 9.74
C VAL A 106 7.44 -5.65 11.18
N THR A 107 6.66 -4.60 11.39
CA THR A 107 6.24 -4.15 12.71
C THR A 107 4.74 -4.21 12.84
N ALA A 108 4.26 -4.71 13.96
CA ALA A 108 2.87 -4.63 14.38
C ALA A 108 2.73 -3.75 15.61
N ILE A 109 1.72 -2.88 15.62
CA ILE A 109 1.40 -1.99 16.74
C ILE A 109 -0.03 -2.30 17.18
N SER A 110 -0.24 -2.62 18.46
CA SER A 110 -1.60 -2.78 19.01
C SER A 110 -2.32 -1.43 19.00
N LEU A 111 -3.37 -1.31 18.18
CA LEU A 111 -4.16 -0.08 18.10
C LEU A 111 -4.85 0.25 19.42
N ALA A 112 -5.37 -0.77 20.10
CA ALA A 112 -6.03 -0.56 21.41
C ALA A 112 -5.06 -0.06 22.46
N ALA A 113 -3.82 -0.57 22.50
CA ALA A 113 -2.80 -0.10 23.43
C ALA A 113 -2.33 1.32 23.09
N ALA A 114 -2.14 1.62 21.81
CA ALA A 114 -1.72 2.94 21.33
C ALA A 114 -2.77 4.02 21.64
N GLU A 115 -4.05 3.74 21.39
CA GLU A 115 -5.13 4.68 21.70
C GLU A 115 -5.34 4.88 23.20
N ALA A 116 -5.27 3.81 23.99
CA ALA A 116 -5.35 3.93 25.45
C ALA A 116 -4.22 4.79 26.03
N TYR A 117 -3.02 4.66 25.46
CA TYR A 117 -1.88 5.47 25.84
C TYR A 117 -2.06 6.94 25.47
N ALA A 118 -2.53 7.25 24.26
CA ALA A 118 -2.81 8.61 23.81
C ALA A 118 -3.82 9.33 24.74
N VAL A 119 -4.88 8.65 25.17
CA VAL A 119 -5.86 9.20 26.13
C VAL A 119 -5.22 9.49 27.47
N SER A 120 -4.38 8.58 28.00
CA SER A 120 -3.73 8.75 29.32
C SER A 120 -2.76 9.94 29.36
N THR A 121 -2.13 10.27 28.22
CA THR A 121 -1.20 11.41 28.13
C THR A 121 -1.92 12.74 27.92
N ALA A 122 -3.08 12.75 27.28
CA ALA A 122 -3.93 13.93 27.15
C ALA A 122 -4.49 14.39 28.50
N ASP A 123 -4.73 13.45 29.42
CA ASP A 123 -5.29 13.74 30.77
C ASP A 123 -4.25 14.13 31.85
N GLY A 124 -2.98 14.37 31.48
CA GLY A 124 -1.96 14.96 32.39
C GLY A 124 -0.80 14.05 32.81
N GLY A 125 -0.50 12.99 32.06
CA GLY A 125 0.69 12.17 32.24
C GLY A 125 1.96 12.85 31.67
N ALA A 126 3.08 12.75 32.40
CA ALA A 126 4.34 13.43 32.09
C ALA A 126 4.92 13.11 30.71
N ALA A 127 5.22 14.17 29.96
CA ALA A 127 5.93 14.10 28.69
C ALA A 127 7.38 13.65 28.86
N VAL A 128 7.83 12.71 28.04
CA VAL A 128 9.25 12.37 27.88
C VAL A 128 9.73 12.91 26.52
N HIS A 129 10.82 13.65 26.55
CA HIS A 129 11.36 14.38 25.40
C HIS A 129 11.91 13.44 24.32
N GLY A 130 11.45 13.59 23.08
CA GLY A 130 12.02 13.03 21.87
C GLY A 130 12.34 14.13 20.84
N VAL A 131 13.35 13.96 20.05
CA VAL A 131 14.16 14.93 19.30
C VAL A 131 13.42 15.56 18.10
N GLY A 132 13.37 16.90 18.08
CA GLY A 132 13.54 17.73 16.88
C GLY A 132 12.37 17.92 15.92
N GLY A 133 11.47 18.88 16.23
CA GLY A 133 10.53 19.48 15.28
C GLY A 133 9.65 20.50 15.99
N GLN A 134 9.58 21.75 15.53
CA GLN A 134 8.80 22.79 16.16
C GLN A 134 7.29 22.60 15.96
N GLY A 135 6.68 21.91 16.89
CA GLY A 135 5.24 21.83 17.08
C GLY A 135 5.02 21.30 18.49
N ALA A 136 4.36 22.06 19.36
CA ALA A 136 4.10 21.66 20.74
C ALA A 136 3.04 20.55 20.77
N GLY A 137 3.48 19.31 20.53
CA GLY A 137 2.73 18.07 20.71
C GLY A 137 3.54 17.17 21.63
N VAL A 138 2.92 16.62 22.65
CA VAL A 138 3.51 15.66 23.58
C VAL A 138 3.76 14.38 22.78
N SER A 139 5.01 14.11 22.40
CA SER A 139 5.38 12.84 21.79
C SER A 139 5.28 11.75 22.85
N ALA A 140 4.21 11.00 22.80
CA ALA A 140 3.98 9.88 23.70
C ALA A 140 4.74 8.65 23.14
N VAL A 141 5.67 8.10 23.91
CA VAL A 141 6.35 6.84 23.56
C VAL A 141 5.45 5.68 23.99
N LEU A 142 5.03 4.86 23.02
CA LEU A 142 4.20 3.70 23.32
C LEU A 142 4.94 2.71 24.25
N PRO A 143 4.21 1.96 25.10
CA PRO A 143 4.80 0.87 25.87
C PRO A 143 5.43 -0.19 24.95
N ASP A 144 6.58 -0.73 25.33
CA ASP A 144 7.29 -1.77 24.52
C ASP A 144 6.38 -2.96 24.16
N ALA A 145 5.48 -3.36 25.06
CA ALA A 145 4.53 -4.44 24.79
C ALA A 145 3.50 -4.13 23.68
N ALA A 146 3.26 -2.85 23.39
CA ALA A 146 2.34 -2.43 22.34
C ALA A 146 2.92 -2.55 20.93
N LEU A 147 4.21 -2.86 20.80
CA LEU A 147 4.93 -2.95 19.55
C LEU A 147 5.72 -4.26 19.48
N ALA A 148 5.65 -4.93 18.34
CA ALA A 148 6.47 -6.09 18.02
C ALA A 148 7.08 -5.92 16.63
N THR A 149 8.35 -6.26 16.49
CA THR A 149 9.06 -6.20 15.19
C THR A 149 9.72 -7.54 14.91
N GLU A 150 9.55 -8.00 13.67
CA GLU A 150 10.18 -9.20 13.13
C GLU A 150 11.12 -8.80 12.00
N VAL A 151 12.33 -9.38 11.99
CA VAL A 151 13.33 -9.16 10.93
C VAL A 151 13.17 -10.27 9.89
N LEU A 152 13.05 -9.90 8.61
CA LEU A 152 13.01 -10.89 7.54
C LEU A 152 14.35 -11.62 7.44
N PRO A 153 14.36 -12.92 7.08
CA PRO A 153 15.58 -13.70 6.91
C PRO A 153 16.51 -13.07 5.87
N ASP A 154 17.81 -13.12 6.13
CA ASP A 154 18.84 -12.71 5.16
C ASP A 154 18.64 -13.44 3.84
N ALA A 155 18.59 -12.69 2.76
CA ALA A 155 18.47 -13.19 1.40
C ALA A 155 19.21 -12.26 0.44
N ILE A 156 19.73 -12.82 -0.65
CA ILE A 156 20.36 -12.07 -1.74
C ILE A 156 19.74 -12.58 -3.04
N GLY A 157 19.17 -11.66 -3.83
CA GLY A 157 18.60 -11.95 -5.13
C GLY A 157 19.55 -11.70 -6.30
N PRO A 158 19.11 -11.92 -7.54
CA PRO A 158 19.95 -11.76 -8.73
C PRO A 158 20.33 -10.30 -9.06
N ASP A 159 19.55 -9.32 -8.64
CA ASP A 159 19.87 -7.89 -8.83
C ASP A 159 20.65 -7.37 -7.62
N GLU A 160 21.99 -7.41 -7.71
CA GLU A 160 22.90 -6.99 -6.63
C GLU A 160 22.68 -5.53 -6.18
N SER A 161 22.05 -4.69 -7.00
CA SER A 161 21.81 -3.28 -6.67
C SER A 161 20.46 -3.03 -5.96
N ARG A 162 19.58 -4.02 -5.96
CA ARG A 162 18.21 -3.92 -5.45
C ARG A 162 17.82 -5.08 -4.53
N GLN A 163 18.64 -6.14 -4.50
CA GLN A 163 18.39 -7.39 -3.77
C GLN A 163 19.61 -7.81 -2.95
N GLU A 164 20.33 -6.82 -2.38
CA GLU A 164 21.49 -7.02 -1.52
C GLU A 164 21.11 -7.54 -0.13
N GLY A 165 19.83 -7.52 0.20
CA GLY A 165 19.24 -7.95 1.45
C GLY A 165 17.71 -7.99 1.37
N PRO A 166 17.00 -8.37 2.43
CA PRO A 166 15.54 -8.35 2.46
C PRO A 166 15.01 -6.92 2.40
N HIS A 167 13.92 -6.72 1.64
CA HIS A 167 13.23 -5.43 1.49
C HIS A 167 11.71 -5.62 1.64
N ALA A 168 11.22 -5.52 2.87
CA ALA A 168 9.79 -5.64 3.16
C ALA A 168 9.02 -4.48 2.50
N HIS A 169 8.07 -4.80 1.60
CA HIS A 169 7.34 -3.77 0.86
C HIS A 169 5.87 -3.68 1.27
N GLN A 170 4.97 -4.43 0.70
CA GLN A 170 3.55 -4.41 1.06
C GLN A 170 3.19 -5.56 1.99
N SER A 171 2.25 -5.32 2.90
CA SER A 171 1.55 -6.37 3.63
C SER A 171 0.08 -6.44 3.24
N ILE A 172 -0.48 -7.65 3.13
CA ILE A 172 -1.92 -7.88 2.92
C ILE A 172 -2.43 -8.97 3.87
N ALA A 173 -3.73 -8.90 4.21
CA ALA A 173 -4.38 -10.01 4.93
C ALA A 173 -4.61 -11.19 4.00
N THR A 174 -4.48 -12.40 4.52
CA THR A 174 -4.91 -13.62 3.81
C THR A 174 -6.36 -13.96 4.18
N PRO A 175 -7.06 -14.72 3.33
CA PRO A 175 -8.37 -15.26 3.70
C PRO A 175 -8.37 -16.15 4.94
N ASP A 176 -7.20 -16.66 5.32
CA ASP A 176 -7.01 -17.54 6.49
C ASP A 176 -6.72 -16.76 7.79
N GLY A 177 -6.71 -15.42 7.72
CA GLY A 177 -6.45 -14.55 8.87
C GLY A 177 -4.98 -14.44 9.26
N THR A 178 -4.07 -14.80 8.36
CA THR A 178 -2.64 -14.47 8.46
C THR A 178 -2.33 -13.21 7.65
N VAL A 179 -1.08 -12.76 7.66
CA VAL A 179 -0.58 -11.61 6.91
C VAL A 179 0.53 -12.06 6.00
N LEU A 180 0.44 -11.72 4.71
CA LEU A 180 1.55 -11.86 3.77
C LEU A 180 2.30 -10.54 3.66
N VAL A 181 3.62 -10.63 3.61
CA VAL A 181 4.54 -9.51 3.38
C VAL A 181 5.38 -9.82 2.16
N ALA A 182 5.37 -8.93 1.18
CA ALA A 182 6.25 -9.01 0.02
C ALA A 182 7.67 -8.60 0.41
N ASP A 183 8.63 -9.45 0.10
CA ASP A 183 10.07 -9.20 0.24
C ASP A 183 10.69 -9.06 -1.15
N LEU A 184 10.86 -7.81 -1.58
CA LEU A 184 11.42 -7.50 -2.90
C LEU A 184 12.87 -7.99 -3.03
N GLY A 185 13.64 -7.88 -1.95
CA GLY A 185 15.04 -8.26 -1.96
C GLY A 185 15.26 -9.77 -1.93
N GLY A 186 14.41 -10.49 -1.19
CA GLY A 186 14.52 -11.95 -1.02
C GLY A 186 13.75 -12.77 -2.05
N ASP A 187 13.06 -12.16 -3.03
CA ASP A 187 12.17 -12.86 -3.95
C ASP A 187 11.20 -13.80 -3.22
N ALA A 188 10.57 -13.28 -2.16
CA ALA A 188 9.76 -14.11 -1.27
C ALA A 188 8.49 -13.38 -0.80
N LEU A 189 7.52 -14.17 -0.35
CA LEU A 189 6.37 -13.72 0.42
C LEU A 189 6.45 -14.38 1.80
N HIS A 190 6.57 -13.58 2.85
CA HIS A 190 6.63 -14.06 4.23
C HIS A 190 5.24 -14.05 4.84
N GLU A 191 4.81 -15.16 5.39
CA GLU A 191 3.52 -15.31 6.04
C GLU A 191 3.67 -15.26 7.55
N PHE A 192 2.89 -14.38 8.21
CA PHE A 192 2.91 -14.15 9.65
C PHE A 192 1.52 -14.32 10.25
N ARG A 193 1.48 -14.76 11.51
CA ARG A 193 0.30 -14.64 12.35
C ARG A 193 0.50 -13.49 13.31
N ILE A 194 -0.40 -12.51 13.24
CA ILE A 194 -0.40 -11.36 14.13
C ILE A 194 -1.54 -11.51 15.13
N ARG A 195 -1.25 -11.28 16.41
CA ARG A 195 -2.24 -11.20 17.47
C ARG A 195 -2.05 -9.91 18.22
N ALA A 196 -3.13 -9.16 18.41
CA ALA A 196 -3.13 -7.93 19.18
C ALA A 196 -4.26 -7.96 20.21
N ASP A 197 -3.99 -7.42 21.37
CA ASP A 197 -4.96 -7.18 22.43
C ASP A 197 -4.78 -5.76 23.01
N ALA A 198 -5.52 -5.44 24.06
CA ALA A 198 -5.48 -4.09 24.66
C ALA A 198 -4.14 -3.75 25.34
N GLY A 199 -3.24 -4.69 25.53
CA GLY A 199 -1.96 -4.47 26.23
C GLY A 199 -0.73 -4.91 25.47
N SER A 200 -0.89 -5.76 24.43
CA SER A 200 0.26 -6.34 23.74
C SER A 200 -0.03 -6.71 22.30
N VAL A 201 1.05 -6.93 21.54
CA VAL A 201 1.00 -7.46 20.18
C VAL A 201 2.12 -8.48 19.98
N SER A 202 1.90 -9.49 19.14
CA SER A 202 2.90 -10.45 18.72
C SER A 202 2.85 -10.72 17.23
N ILE A 203 4.02 -11.01 16.66
CA ILE A 203 4.21 -11.47 15.29
C ILE A 203 4.85 -12.85 15.36
N GLU A 204 4.25 -13.86 14.73
CA GLU A 204 4.77 -15.23 14.67
C GLU A 204 4.99 -15.60 13.20
N PRO A 205 6.22 -15.93 12.76
CA PRO A 205 6.46 -16.48 11.44
C PRO A 205 5.69 -17.77 11.22
N VAL A 206 5.03 -17.91 10.08
CA VAL A 206 4.26 -19.11 9.71
C VAL A 206 4.96 -19.85 8.59
N ARG A 207 5.32 -19.14 7.50
CA ARG A 207 5.88 -19.74 6.29
C ARG A 207 6.56 -18.70 5.42
N VAL A 208 7.47 -19.17 4.57
CA VAL A 208 8.07 -18.40 3.48
C VAL A 208 7.67 -19.06 2.15
N HIS A 209 7.24 -18.25 1.21
CA HIS A 209 6.89 -18.68 -0.15
C HIS A 209 7.85 -17.98 -1.12
N HIS A 210 8.71 -18.73 -1.80
CA HIS A 210 9.60 -18.17 -2.80
C HIS A 210 8.85 -17.95 -4.12
N VAL A 211 9.16 -16.84 -4.78
CA VAL A 211 8.70 -16.50 -6.13
C VAL A 211 9.86 -16.65 -7.11
N THR A 212 9.61 -16.36 -8.40
CA THR A 212 10.65 -16.42 -9.43
C THR A 212 11.82 -15.51 -9.07
N PRO A 213 13.07 -16.01 -9.08
CA PRO A 213 14.25 -15.20 -8.76
C PRO A 213 14.38 -13.99 -9.70
N GLY A 214 14.63 -12.81 -9.12
CA GLY A 214 14.70 -11.54 -9.83
C GLY A 214 13.34 -10.87 -10.07
N ALA A 215 12.24 -11.44 -9.58
CA ALA A 215 10.92 -10.83 -9.69
C ALA A 215 10.82 -9.54 -8.87
N GLY A 216 11.36 -9.53 -7.65
CA GLY A 216 11.21 -8.43 -6.72
C GLY A 216 9.74 -8.16 -6.38
N PRO A 217 9.04 -9.05 -5.63
CA PRO A 217 7.63 -8.89 -5.31
C PRO A 217 7.40 -7.60 -4.53
N ARG A 218 6.41 -6.80 -4.97
CA ARG A 218 6.18 -5.48 -4.42
C ARG A 218 4.78 -5.30 -3.85
N HIS A 219 3.75 -5.19 -4.71
CA HIS A 219 2.36 -5.08 -4.33
C HIS A 219 1.59 -6.33 -4.74
N MET A 220 0.57 -6.66 -3.97
CA MET A 220 -0.23 -7.87 -4.11
C MET A 220 -1.70 -7.55 -3.92
N ASP A 221 -2.56 -8.35 -4.54
CA ASP A 221 -3.99 -8.32 -4.30
C ASP A 221 -4.63 -9.68 -4.62
N TRP A 222 -5.85 -9.92 -4.14
CA TRP A 222 -6.57 -11.16 -4.32
C TRP A 222 -7.51 -11.11 -5.51
N VAL A 223 -7.56 -12.18 -6.30
CA VAL A 223 -8.53 -12.37 -7.37
C VAL A 223 -9.38 -13.60 -7.12
N ARG A 224 -10.69 -13.51 -7.34
CA ARG A 224 -11.59 -14.68 -7.31
C ARG A 224 -11.35 -15.54 -8.55
N ARG A 225 -11.36 -16.87 -8.37
CA ARG A 225 -11.29 -17.82 -9.51
C ARG A 225 -12.60 -17.81 -10.26
N GLY A 226 -12.54 -17.98 -11.57
CA GLY A 226 -13.71 -18.05 -12.43
C GLY A 226 -14.35 -16.70 -12.75
N HIS A 227 -13.80 -15.57 -12.27
CA HIS A 227 -14.17 -14.25 -12.73
C HIS A 227 -13.30 -13.85 -13.95
N GLY A 228 -13.95 -13.35 -14.96
CA GLY A 228 -13.37 -12.68 -16.11
C GLY A 228 -14.38 -11.64 -16.60
N ALA A 229 -13.98 -10.73 -17.45
CA ALA A 229 -14.79 -9.62 -17.98
C ALA A 229 -16.15 -10.03 -18.62
N ALA A 230 -16.43 -11.33 -18.73
CA ALA A 230 -17.66 -11.86 -19.31
C ALA A 230 -18.84 -11.98 -18.31
N ASP A 231 -18.61 -11.84 -16.99
CA ASP A 231 -19.63 -12.09 -15.96
C ASP A 231 -20.32 -10.80 -15.44
N ALA A 232 -20.26 -9.71 -16.21
CA ALA A 232 -20.75 -8.39 -15.81
C ALA A 232 -22.27 -8.22 -15.69
N ASP A 233 -23.08 -9.27 -15.89
CA ASP A 233 -24.56 -9.23 -15.85
C ASP A 233 -25.18 -9.76 -14.53
N GLY A 234 -24.43 -9.92 -13.45
CA GLY A 234 -24.89 -10.42 -12.15
C GLY A 234 -24.81 -9.39 -11.03
N ASP A 235 -25.96 -8.85 -10.65
CA ASP A 235 -26.37 -8.14 -9.42
C ASP A 235 -25.23 -7.53 -8.54
N ALA A 236 -25.09 -6.20 -8.63
CA ALA A 236 -24.22 -5.36 -7.81
C ALA A 236 -24.68 -5.36 -6.34
N GLY A 237 -24.18 -6.32 -5.56
CA GLY A 237 -24.24 -6.31 -4.11
C GLY A 237 -23.12 -5.44 -3.55
N ALA A 238 -23.49 -4.33 -2.95
CA ALA A 238 -22.60 -3.33 -2.37
C ALA A 238 -21.62 -3.91 -1.35
N GLY A 239 -20.38 -3.48 -1.46
CA GLY A 239 -19.36 -3.30 -0.42
C GLY A 239 -19.31 -4.35 0.68
N GLY A 240 -18.33 -5.23 0.63
CA GLY A 240 -18.12 -6.17 1.72
C GLY A 240 -16.71 -6.71 1.66
N GLY A 241 -15.94 -6.39 2.69
CA GLY A 241 -14.80 -7.18 3.06
C GLY A 241 -15.20 -8.66 3.04
N VAL A 242 -14.31 -9.54 2.60
CA VAL A 242 -14.52 -10.99 2.58
C VAL A 242 -14.66 -11.50 4.01
N ASP A 243 -15.89 -11.42 4.56
CA ASP A 243 -16.24 -12.05 5.84
C ASP A 243 -16.26 -13.57 5.66
N GLY A 244 -15.43 -14.21 6.44
CA GLY A 244 -15.12 -15.61 6.38
C GLY A 244 -16.26 -16.55 6.73
N GLY A 245 -16.24 -17.73 6.13
CA GLY A 245 -17.10 -18.87 6.45
C GLY A 245 -17.12 -20.00 5.43
N GLY A 246 -16.13 -20.09 4.55
CA GLY A 246 -15.94 -21.26 3.66
C GLY A 246 -14.50 -21.71 3.74
N ALA A 247 -14.23 -22.98 3.43
CA ALA A 247 -12.89 -23.58 3.54
C ALA A 247 -11.80 -22.60 3.10
N ALA A 248 -10.95 -22.27 4.05
CA ALA A 248 -9.93 -21.23 3.97
C ALA A 248 -9.16 -21.29 2.63
N GLY A 249 -9.11 -20.19 1.87
CA GLY A 249 -8.39 -20.08 0.60
C GLY A 249 -9.03 -20.76 -0.61
N ALA A 250 -10.18 -21.43 -0.50
CA ALA A 250 -10.86 -22.04 -1.63
C ALA A 250 -11.55 -20.97 -2.47
N GLY A 251 -11.04 -20.73 -3.69
CA GLY A 251 -11.70 -19.87 -4.68
C GLY A 251 -11.00 -18.55 -4.96
N VAL A 252 -9.84 -18.26 -4.38
CA VAL A 252 -9.03 -17.08 -4.68
C VAL A 252 -7.60 -17.45 -5.09
N ASP A 253 -7.00 -16.62 -5.94
CA ASP A 253 -5.59 -16.64 -6.27
C ASP A 253 -4.95 -15.30 -5.88
N LEU A 254 -3.66 -15.29 -5.66
CA LEU A 254 -2.89 -14.10 -5.36
C LEU A 254 -2.29 -13.53 -6.63
N ILE A 255 -2.47 -12.24 -6.85
CA ILE A 255 -1.80 -11.49 -7.93
C ILE A 255 -0.65 -10.69 -7.30
N VAL A 256 0.53 -10.76 -7.91
CA VAL A 256 1.76 -10.13 -7.41
C VAL A 256 2.42 -9.32 -8.52
N ALA A 257 2.76 -8.09 -8.24
CA ALA A 257 3.59 -7.26 -9.11
C ALA A 257 5.07 -7.56 -8.85
N GLY A 258 5.79 -8.07 -9.85
CA GLY A 258 7.24 -8.18 -9.88
C GLY A 258 7.83 -6.83 -10.30
N GLU A 259 8.33 -6.06 -9.33
CA GLU A 259 8.88 -4.72 -9.61
C GLU A 259 10.04 -4.77 -10.58
N LEU A 260 10.95 -5.72 -10.39
CA LEU A 260 12.26 -5.71 -11.04
C LEU A 260 12.23 -6.32 -12.44
N ASP A 261 11.42 -7.36 -12.66
CA ASP A 261 11.34 -8.05 -13.95
C ASP A 261 10.17 -7.59 -14.85
N GLY A 262 9.31 -6.71 -14.32
CA GLY A 262 8.19 -6.14 -15.07
C GLY A 262 7.08 -7.13 -15.40
N ARG A 263 6.88 -8.14 -14.56
CA ARG A 263 5.84 -9.16 -14.73
C ARG A 263 4.79 -9.04 -13.64
N VAL A 264 3.57 -9.43 -13.98
CA VAL A 264 2.50 -9.72 -13.04
C VAL A 264 2.38 -11.23 -12.93
N TYR A 265 2.38 -11.74 -11.71
CA TYR A 265 2.31 -13.14 -11.37
C TYR A 265 0.93 -13.50 -10.81
N ARG A 266 0.43 -14.69 -11.17
CA ARG A 266 -0.73 -15.30 -10.53
C ARG A 266 -0.27 -16.52 -9.76
N LEU A 267 -0.49 -16.51 -8.46
CA LEU A 267 -0.08 -17.57 -7.56
C LEU A 267 -1.32 -18.23 -6.95
N ARG A 268 -1.29 -19.54 -6.82
CA ARG A 268 -2.37 -20.33 -6.21
C ARG A 268 -1.86 -21.08 -4.99
N ARG A 269 -2.62 -21.01 -3.90
CA ARG A 269 -2.33 -21.80 -2.70
C ARG A 269 -2.71 -23.24 -2.96
N ASP A 270 -1.81 -24.19 -2.71
CA ASP A 270 -2.03 -25.64 -2.79
C ASP A 270 -2.56 -26.19 -1.46
N GLU A 271 -2.82 -27.52 -1.42
CA GLU A 271 -3.34 -28.21 -0.23
C GLU A 271 -2.36 -28.17 0.96
N SER A 272 -1.06 -27.99 0.71
CA SER A 272 -0.06 -27.82 1.78
C SER A 272 -0.06 -26.39 2.37
N GLY A 273 -0.82 -25.47 1.74
CA GLY A 273 -0.85 -24.06 2.06
C GLY A 273 0.30 -23.27 1.44
N SER A 274 1.10 -23.86 0.55
CA SER A 274 2.17 -23.18 -0.17
C SER A 274 1.64 -22.53 -1.46
N PHE A 275 2.21 -21.39 -1.85
CA PHE A 275 1.90 -20.78 -3.15
C PHE A 275 2.73 -21.44 -4.25
N ARG A 276 2.08 -21.70 -5.37
CA ARG A 276 2.72 -22.07 -6.64
C ARG A 276 2.33 -21.09 -7.72
N GLU A 277 3.22 -20.82 -8.63
CA GLU A 277 2.93 -20.02 -9.82
C GLU A 277 1.94 -20.75 -10.73
N VAL A 278 0.88 -20.06 -11.13
CA VAL A 278 -0.09 -20.51 -12.15
C VAL A 278 0.37 -20.01 -13.50
N CYS A 279 0.64 -18.71 -13.59
CA CYS A 279 1.19 -18.05 -14.77
C CYS A 279 1.85 -16.72 -14.38
N ALA A 280 2.64 -16.19 -15.32
CA ALA A 280 3.20 -14.85 -15.24
C ALA A 280 3.15 -14.17 -16.61
N THR A 281 2.86 -12.88 -16.64
CA THR A 281 2.75 -12.10 -17.89
C THR A 281 3.59 -10.83 -17.79
N SER A 282 4.45 -10.59 -18.77
CA SER A 282 5.15 -9.32 -18.89
C SER A 282 4.16 -8.21 -19.29
N VAL A 283 4.25 -7.08 -18.58
CA VAL A 283 3.52 -5.85 -18.92
C VAL A 283 4.41 -4.84 -19.63
N LEU A 284 5.66 -5.24 -19.93
CA LEU A 284 6.65 -4.42 -20.64
C LEU A 284 6.77 -4.91 -22.09
N ASP A 285 6.11 -4.23 -23.02
CA ASP A 285 6.20 -4.57 -24.45
C ASP A 285 7.47 -3.99 -25.08
N GLY A 286 8.26 -4.87 -25.73
CA GLY A 286 9.42 -4.48 -26.54
C GLY A 286 10.56 -3.81 -25.79
N PRO A 287 11.63 -3.39 -26.48
CA PRO A 287 12.72 -2.65 -25.90
C PRO A 287 12.24 -1.25 -25.47
N GLY A 288 12.65 -0.79 -24.31
CA GLY A 288 12.22 0.49 -23.76
C GLY A 288 13.15 1.00 -22.67
N VAL A 289 12.75 2.06 -22.02
CA VAL A 289 13.45 2.58 -20.85
C VAL A 289 13.35 1.60 -19.69
N PRO A 290 14.34 1.56 -18.78
CA PRO A 290 14.24 0.80 -17.55
C PRO A 290 12.93 1.13 -16.83
N SER A 291 12.17 0.11 -16.47
CA SER A 291 10.82 0.27 -15.94
C SER A 291 10.61 -0.64 -14.75
N LEU A 292 9.86 -0.14 -13.76
CA LEU A 292 9.61 -0.79 -12.49
C LEU A 292 8.11 -0.80 -12.23
N LEU A 293 7.54 -1.95 -11.89
CA LEU A 293 6.15 -1.98 -11.46
C LEU A 293 6.01 -1.29 -10.09
N SER A 294 4.84 -0.70 -9.82
CA SER A 294 4.60 -0.04 -8.55
C SER A 294 3.31 -0.54 -7.88
N HIS A 295 2.23 0.22 -7.91
CA HIS A 295 0.97 -0.17 -7.30
C HIS A 295 0.19 -1.13 -8.20
N LEU A 296 -0.54 -2.05 -7.57
CA LEU A 296 -1.41 -3.01 -8.21
C LEU A 296 -2.70 -3.13 -7.41
N GLU A 297 -3.83 -3.20 -8.11
CA GLU A 297 -5.15 -3.52 -7.56
C GLU A 297 -5.92 -4.47 -8.49
N VAL A 298 -6.79 -5.28 -7.90
CA VAL A 298 -7.75 -6.12 -8.63
C VAL A 298 -9.15 -5.55 -8.40
N ASP A 299 -9.91 -5.29 -9.47
CA ASP A 299 -11.29 -4.82 -9.35
C ASP A 299 -12.29 -5.98 -9.17
N GLU A 300 -13.55 -5.64 -8.89
CA GLU A 300 -14.63 -6.61 -8.66
C GLU A 300 -14.89 -7.54 -9.87
N ARG A 301 -14.50 -7.11 -11.08
CA ARG A 301 -14.61 -7.89 -12.32
C ARG A 301 -13.40 -8.81 -12.54
N GLY A 302 -12.41 -8.77 -11.66
CA GLY A 302 -11.16 -9.51 -11.78
C GLY A 302 -10.15 -8.86 -12.74
N LEU A 303 -10.33 -7.59 -13.11
CA LEU A 303 -9.32 -6.87 -13.87
C LEU A 303 -8.20 -6.39 -12.95
N VAL A 304 -6.98 -6.74 -13.29
CA VAL A 304 -5.76 -6.29 -12.62
C VAL A 304 -5.31 -4.99 -13.26
N THR A 305 -5.19 -3.94 -12.47
CA THR A 305 -4.54 -2.69 -12.90
C THR A 305 -3.18 -2.58 -12.23
N VAL A 306 -2.15 -2.26 -13.01
CA VAL A 306 -0.79 -2.07 -12.50
C VAL A 306 -0.17 -0.79 -13.07
N ALA A 307 0.50 -0.02 -12.21
CA ALA A 307 1.24 1.17 -12.60
C ALA A 307 2.71 0.82 -12.91
N VAL A 308 3.23 1.40 -14.01
CA VAL A 308 4.57 1.13 -14.54
C VAL A 308 5.37 2.43 -14.57
N ARG A 309 6.31 2.55 -13.66
CA ARG A 309 7.27 3.68 -13.59
C ARG A 309 8.31 3.56 -14.70
N GLY A 310 8.78 4.66 -15.23
CA GLY A 310 9.74 4.72 -16.32
C GLY A 310 9.09 4.76 -17.69
N ARG A 311 8.19 3.82 -18.00
CA ARG A 311 7.28 3.93 -19.16
C ARG A 311 6.10 4.84 -18.89
N ASP A 312 5.83 5.11 -17.63
CA ASP A 312 4.78 6.01 -17.15
C ASP A 312 3.39 5.64 -17.71
N GLN A 313 3.06 4.37 -17.52
CA GLN A 313 1.84 3.75 -18.01
C GLN A 313 1.03 3.11 -16.89
N ILE A 314 -0.27 2.98 -17.15
CA ILE A 314 -1.18 2.10 -16.43
C ILE A 314 -1.52 0.95 -17.38
N VAL A 315 -1.28 -0.28 -16.95
CA VAL A 315 -1.57 -1.49 -17.73
C VAL A 315 -2.70 -2.25 -17.06
N VAL A 316 -3.64 -2.76 -17.85
CA VAL A 316 -4.78 -3.54 -17.37
C VAL A 316 -4.68 -4.96 -17.93
N LEU A 317 -4.87 -5.96 -17.04
CA LEU A 317 -4.89 -7.37 -17.41
C LEU A 317 -6.22 -8.00 -17.02
N ASP A 318 -6.68 -8.93 -17.84
CA ASP A 318 -7.82 -9.79 -17.56
C ASP A 318 -7.33 -11.10 -16.93
N THR A 319 -8.07 -11.61 -15.94
CA THR A 319 -7.75 -12.84 -15.19
C THR A 319 -8.62 -14.02 -15.57
N ALA A 320 -9.39 -13.93 -16.65
CA ALA A 320 -10.25 -15.02 -17.13
C ALA A 320 -9.45 -16.30 -17.39
N ASP A 321 -10.12 -17.46 -17.25
CA ASP A 321 -9.59 -18.79 -17.57
C ASP A 321 -8.25 -19.11 -16.87
N ASP A 322 -8.09 -18.64 -15.62
CA ASP A 322 -6.85 -18.77 -14.83
C ASP A 322 -5.61 -18.10 -15.48
N GLY A 323 -5.81 -17.29 -16.52
CA GLY A 323 -4.77 -16.54 -17.21
C GLY A 323 -4.45 -15.18 -16.60
N LEU A 324 -3.49 -14.51 -17.23
CA LEU A 324 -3.18 -13.09 -17.09
C LEU A 324 -2.93 -12.54 -18.49
N ARG A 325 -3.88 -11.81 -19.04
CA ARG A 325 -3.79 -11.31 -20.42
C ARG A 325 -3.90 -9.79 -20.43
N VAL A 326 -2.89 -9.09 -20.93
CA VAL A 326 -2.96 -7.65 -21.12
C VAL A 326 -4.12 -7.31 -22.06
N VAL A 327 -5.06 -6.51 -21.60
CA VAL A 327 -6.22 -6.06 -22.37
C VAL A 327 -6.09 -4.62 -22.83
N GLY A 328 -5.25 -3.83 -22.19
CA GLY A 328 -4.95 -2.47 -22.59
C GLY A 328 -3.89 -1.80 -21.75
N ALA A 329 -3.39 -0.69 -22.27
CA ALA A 329 -2.47 0.19 -21.58
C ALA A 329 -2.79 1.63 -21.95
N ALA A 330 -2.59 2.55 -20.98
CA ALA A 330 -2.78 3.98 -21.14
C ALA A 330 -1.62 4.75 -20.53
N SER A 331 -1.43 6.02 -20.94
CA SER A 331 -0.53 6.92 -20.23
C SER A 331 -0.99 7.13 -18.79
N ALA A 332 -0.06 7.17 -17.85
CA ALA A 332 -0.33 7.54 -16.45
C ALA A 332 -0.72 9.02 -16.28
N GLY A 333 -0.71 9.80 -17.36
CA GLY A 333 -1.01 11.25 -17.33
C GLY A 333 0.10 12.09 -16.67
N GLY A 334 1.27 11.52 -16.42
CA GLY A 334 2.42 12.16 -15.81
C GLY A 334 3.59 11.20 -15.68
N LEU A 335 4.60 11.54 -14.88
CA LEU A 335 5.85 10.80 -14.75
C LEU A 335 5.95 10.11 -13.39
N TRP A 336 6.41 8.87 -13.41
CA TRP A 336 6.71 8.06 -12.23
C TRP A 336 5.48 7.76 -11.38
N PRO A 337 4.46 7.04 -11.94
CA PRO A 337 3.26 6.67 -11.21
C PRO A 337 3.60 5.70 -10.07
N ARG A 338 3.45 6.15 -8.81
CA ARG A 338 3.75 5.33 -7.62
C ARG A 338 2.53 4.61 -7.08
N HIS A 339 1.39 5.26 -7.12
CA HIS A 339 0.13 4.79 -6.58
C HIS A 339 -1.02 5.28 -7.46
N PHE A 340 -2.14 4.60 -7.38
CA PHE A 340 -3.40 5.08 -7.93
C PHE A 340 -4.55 4.68 -7.00
N ALA A 341 -5.71 5.29 -7.19
CA ALA A 341 -6.94 4.91 -6.52
C ALA A 341 -8.12 5.00 -7.50
N ARG A 342 -9.09 4.15 -7.30
CA ARG A 342 -10.34 4.14 -8.08
C ARG A 342 -11.39 5.01 -7.43
N VAL A 343 -12.08 5.79 -8.24
CA VAL A 343 -13.33 6.48 -7.88
C VAL A 343 -14.34 6.23 -8.99
N PRO A 344 -15.64 6.40 -8.77
CA PRO A 344 -16.65 6.13 -9.80
C PRO A 344 -16.32 6.80 -11.14
N GLY A 345 -16.06 5.98 -12.17
CA GLY A 345 -15.74 6.40 -13.54
C GLY A 345 -14.32 6.93 -13.78
N TYR A 346 -13.45 6.93 -12.78
CA TYR A 346 -12.09 7.46 -12.93
C TYR A 346 -11.04 6.65 -12.16
N LEU A 347 -9.81 6.73 -12.66
CA LEU A 347 -8.59 6.34 -11.97
C LEU A 347 -7.78 7.59 -11.63
N LEU A 348 -7.39 7.75 -10.37
CA LEU A 348 -6.57 8.85 -9.87
C LEU A 348 -5.14 8.35 -9.73
N VAL A 349 -4.20 8.91 -10.49
CA VAL A 349 -2.81 8.41 -10.54
C VAL A 349 -1.85 9.41 -9.92
N ALA A 350 -1.18 9.00 -8.84
CA ALA A 350 -0.13 9.77 -8.16
C ALA A 350 1.18 9.70 -8.95
N ASN A 351 1.48 10.76 -9.69
CA ASN A 351 2.66 10.89 -10.55
C ASN A 351 3.75 11.69 -9.83
N GLN A 352 4.62 10.99 -9.10
CA GLN A 352 5.60 11.57 -8.19
C GLN A 352 6.47 12.65 -8.84
N ARG A 353 6.97 12.40 -10.07
CA ARG A 353 7.92 13.30 -10.76
C ARG A 353 7.26 14.36 -11.62
N SER A 354 5.94 14.40 -11.66
CA SER A 354 5.15 15.44 -12.32
C SER A 354 4.46 16.37 -11.33
N ASP A 355 4.62 16.16 -10.03
CA ASP A 355 3.97 16.94 -8.98
C ASP A 355 2.46 17.05 -9.18
N ALA A 356 1.83 15.93 -9.53
CA ALA A 356 0.41 15.91 -9.83
C ALA A 356 -0.24 14.55 -9.60
N VAL A 357 -1.52 14.59 -9.24
CA VAL A 357 -2.44 13.47 -9.39
C VAL A 357 -3.22 13.65 -10.69
N ALA A 358 -3.02 12.73 -11.64
CA ALA A 358 -3.76 12.73 -12.90
C ALA A 358 -5.12 12.06 -12.73
N VAL A 359 -6.15 12.57 -13.43
CA VAL A 359 -7.51 12.02 -13.43
C VAL A 359 -7.77 11.41 -14.81
N LEU A 360 -7.82 10.08 -14.85
CA LEU A 360 -8.03 9.30 -16.06
C LEU A 360 -9.45 8.73 -16.07
N PRO A 361 -10.28 9.00 -17.10
CA PRO A 361 -11.57 8.33 -17.21
C PRO A 361 -11.37 6.84 -17.45
N VAL A 362 -12.23 5.99 -16.87
CA VAL A 362 -12.21 4.54 -17.07
C VAL A 362 -13.45 4.14 -17.84
N GLY A 363 -13.25 3.45 -18.98
CA GLY A 363 -14.32 2.94 -19.82
C GLY A 363 -14.93 1.64 -19.28
N ASP A 364 -15.94 1.13 -19.97
CA ASP A 364 -16.62 -0.13 -19.63
C ASP A 364 -15.67 -1.34 -19.72
N ASP A 365 -14.64 -1.24 -20.54
CA ASP A 365 -13.57 -2.24 -20.67
C ASP A 365 -12.56 -2.22 -19.50
N GLY A 366 -12.67 -1.26 -18.60
CA GLY A 366 -11.77 -1.08 -17.46
C GLY A 366 -10.42 -0.43 -17.81
N VAL A 367 -10.16 -0.14 -19.08
CA VAL A 367 -8.90 0.49 -19.51
C VAL A 367 -9.04 2.01 -19.35
N PRO A 368 -8.07 2.69 -18.68
CA PRO A 368 -8.10 4.14 -18.58
C PRO A 368 -7.90 4.81 -19.92
N GLY A 369 -8.61 5.94 -20.13
CA GLY A 369 -8.37 6.84 -21.25
C GLY A 369 -7.29 7.87 -20.96
N GLU A 370 -7.15 8.85 -21.86
CA GLU A 370 -6.26 9.99 -21.65
C GLU A 370 -6.70 10.85 -20.46
N ALA A 371 -5.74 11.42 -19.73
CA ALA A 371 -6.03 12.26 -18.57
C ALA A 371 -6.92 13.46 -18.96
N VAL A 372 -8.04 13.63 -18.26
CA VAL A 372 -8.99 14.74 -18.45
C VAL A 372 -8.70 15.91 -17.52
N GLY A 373 -7.78 15.75 -16.57
CA GLY A 373 -7.33 16.79 -15.65
C GLY A 373 -6.20 16.34 -14.76
N GLN A 374 -5.61 17.30 -14.07
CA GLN A 374 -4.55 17.09 -13.10
C GLN A 374 -4.79 17.95 -11.85
N ILE A 375 -4.44 17.42 -10.70
CA ILE A 375 -4.45 18.08 -9.40
C ILE A 375 -3.00 18.32 -9.03
N ALA A 376 -2.57 19.58 -9.00
CA ALA A 376 -1.19 19.94 -8.64
C ALA A 376 -0.96 19.69 -7.14
N VAL A 377 -0.01 18.80 -6.83
CA VAL A 377 0.42 18.47 -5.47
C VAL A 377 1.85 17.96 -5.53
N GLY A 378 2.72 18.46 -4.64
CA GLY A 378 4.14 18.11 -4.68
C GLY A 378 4.39 16.63 -4.45
N SER A 379 5.21 16.02 -5.28
CA SER A 379 5.77 14.65 -5.21
C SER A 379 4.83 13.59 -4.62
N PRO A 380 3.59 13.40 -5.15
CA PRO A 380 2.61 12.49 -4.58
C PRO A 380 3.07 11.04 -4.67
N ALA A 381 2.94 10.31 -3.56
CA ALA A 381 3.35 8.91 -3.44
C ALA A 381 2.17 7.97 -3.17
N CYS A 382 1.14 8.46 -2.47
CA CYS A 382 -0.06 7.73 -2.12
C CYS A 382 -1.28 8.66 -2.29
N VAL A 383 -2.39 8.14 -2.82
CA VAL A 383 -3.67 8.85 -2.96
C VAL A 383 -4.78 8.00 -2.41
N ILE A 384 -5.58 8.56 -1.49
CA ILE A 384 -6.70 7.87 -0.85
C ILE A 384 -7.97 8.71 -1.01
N PRO A 385 -8.99 8.21 -1.71
CA PRO A 385 -10.31 8.82 -1.73
C PRO A 385 -10.95 8.80 -0.34
N LEU A 386 -11.62 9.89 0.01
CA LEU A 386 -12.42 10.03 1.23
C LEU A 386 -13.90 9.98 0.88
N GLU A 387 -14.65 9.26 1.68
CA GLU A 387 -16.11 9.23 1.59
C GLU A 387 -16.74 10.53 2.11
#